data_6342aead0c0bf9006a693589fc14a0c2
#
_entry.id   6342aead0c0bf9006a693589fc14a0c2
#
_cell.length_a   1.000
_cell.length_b   1.000
_cell.length_c   1.000
_cell.angle_alpha   90.00
_cell.angle_beta   90.00
_cell.angle_gamma   90.00
#
_symmetry.space_group_name_H-M   'P 1'
#
loop_
_entity.id
_entity.type
_entity.pdbx_description
1 polymer ?
#
loop_
_entity_poly.entity_id
_entity_poly.type
_entity_poly.pdbx_seq_one_letter_code
_entity_poly.pdbx_strand_id
1 'polypeptide(L)'
;MSLHRITEITLGVPNVAEVVEYYAQFGLIPQPPEQPGEQWFGTVDGGQRQLRVVQTPVRRLLSLGVGAEDHDDLGRIAARLQKLKVDSRIEGDQLATREPATGLDVTVSVVPRLQLTPTPTPPYNSPGNIARPDVRAPAALRTEAVRPRRLGHIGIGSVDAQTSRQFFIDGLGFKLTDEVKDYATFMRCSTDHHNLVVQAAPVNFLHHTSWEVDDIDEIGRGARAVLEGHPERHTWGLGRHWVGSNFFYYFRDPAGNLCEYYSDMDEIIDDQLWKPGVFGVMDAANVWGPPMPHSLIEPDDLAELMAGLH
;
A
#
# COMPACT_ATOMS: atom_id res chain seq x y z
N MET A 1 0.19 8.67 -18.10
CA MET A 1 1.13 8.73 -16.94
C MET A 1 2.36 7.93 -17.30
N SER A 2 3.53 8.47 -16.99
CA SER A 2 4.81 7.77 -17.20
C SER A 2 4.99 6.60 -16.21
N LEU A 3 4.55 6.79 -14.98
CA LEU A 3 4.49 5.74 -13.95
C LEU A 3 3.14 5.02 -14.02
N HIS A 4 3.09 3.76 -13.53
CA HIS A 4 1.85 2.98 -13.66
C HIS A 4 1.56 1.98 -12.53
N ARG A 5 2.46 1.75 -11.57
CA ARG A 5 2.22 0.90 -10.40
C ARG A 5 3.36 0.99 -9.38
N ILE A 6 3.10 0.56 -8.16
CA ILE A 6 4.15 0.08 -7.25
C ILE A 6 4.51 -1.34 -7.71
N THR A 7 5.80 -1.64 -7.84
CA THR A 7 6.27 -2.97 -8.24
C THR A 7 6.58 -3.85 -7.05
N GLU A 8 7.29 -3.30 -6.05
CA GLU A 8 7.74 -4.04 -4.88
C GLU A 8 8.09 -3.12 -3.72
N ILE A 9 8.17 -3.71 -2.52
CA ILE A 9 8.72 -3.08 -1.33
C ILE A 9 9.64 -4.04 -0.59
N THR A 10 10.60 -3.48 0.17
CA THR A 10 11.43 -4.25 1.11
C THR A 10 11.15 -3.82 2.54
N LEU A 11 10.70 -4.76 3.38
CA LEU A 11 10.53 -4.59 4.81
C LEU A 11 11.74 -5.14 5.55
N GLY A 12 12.35 -4.31 6.37
CA GLY A 12 13.25 -4.73 7.42
C GLY A 12 12.48 -4.99 8.71
N VAL A 13 12.70 -6.14 9.35
CA VAL A 13 12.01 -6.52 10.60
C VAL A 13 12.96 -7.26 11.55
N PRO A 14 12.75 -7.17 12.88
CA PRO A 14 13.61 -7.87 13.85
C PRO A 14 13.30 -9.37 13.97
N ASN A 15 12.13 -9.82 13.58
CA ASN A 15 11.59 -11.16 13.76
C ASN A 15 11.12 -11.79 12.43
N VAL A 16 12.05 -11.95 11.49
CA VAL A 16 11.78 -12.40 10.11
C VAL A 16 10.91 -13.66 10.06
N ALA A 17 11.20 -14.68 10.85
CA ALA A 17 10.48 -15.95 10.78
C ALA A 17 8.97 -15.80 11.07
N GLU A 18 8.62 -15.04 12.12
CA GLU A 18 7.22 -14.79 12.51
C GLU A 18 6.48 -13.93 11.46
N VAL A 19 7.17 -12.93 10.91
CA VAL A 19 6.62 -12.07 9.85
C VAL A 19 6.41 -12.86 8.56
N VAL A 20 7.32 -13.76 8.23
CA VAL A 20 7.19 -14.65 7.05
C VAL A 20 5.97 -15.58 7.21
N GLU A 21 5.80 -16.18 8.39
CA GLU A 21 4.62 -17.00 8.67
C GLU A 21 3.32 -16.19 8.58
N TYR A 22 3.33 -14.97 9.14
CA TYR A 22 2.20 -14.05 9.08
C TYR A 22 1.79 -13.73 7.64
N TYR A 23 2.73 -13.31 6.78
CA TYR A 23 2.38 -12.96 5.40
C TYR A 23 1.93 -14.16 4.56
N ALA A 24 2.40 -15.36 4.86
CA ALA A 24 1.86 -16.58 4.26
C ALA A 24 0.40 -16.84 4.70
N GLN A 25 0.07 -16.65 5.99
CA GLN A 25 -1.31 -16.72 6.52
C GLN A 25 -2.19 -15.58 5.99
N PHE A 26 -1.63 -14.38 5.82
CA PHE A 26 -2.27 -13.22 5.19
C PHE A 26 -2.60 -13.47 3.70
N GLY A 27 -2.11 -14.54 3.11
CA GLY A 27 -2.45 -14.99 1.76
C GLY A 27 -1.47 -14.58 0.68
N LEU A 28 -0.34 -13.95 1.01
CA LEU A 28 0.73 -13.73 0.04
C LEU A 28 1.38 -15.06 -0.35
N ILE A 29 1.90 -15.14 -1.55
CA ILE A 29 2.45 -16.38 -2.14
C ILE A 29 3.96 -16.40 -1.93
N PRO A 30 4.50 -17.26 -1.03
CA PRO A 30 5.94 -17.35 -0.81
C PRO A 30 6.68 -17.69 -2.10
N GLN A 31 7.81 -17.03 -2.35
CA GLN A 31 8.69 -17.21 -3.49
C GLN A 31 10.09 -17.65 -3.01
N PRO A 32 10.87 -18.34 -3.82
CA PRO A 32 12.25 -18.69 -3.48
C PRO A 32 13.07 -17.43 -3.13
N PRO A 33 13.87 -17.47 -2.04
CA PRO A 33 14.80 -16.39 -1.72
C PRO A 33 15.93 -16.30 -2.75
N GLU A 34 16.45 -15.10 -2.98
CA GLU A 34 17.66 -14.91 -3.80
C GLU A 34 18.94 -15.00 -2.98
N GLN A 35 18.83 -14.59 -1.69
CA GLN A 35 19.95 -14.59 -0.76
C GLN A 35 19.54 -15.22 0.59
N PRO A 36 20.48 -15.79 1.33
CA PRO A 36 20.20 -16.27 2.68
C PRO A 36 19.70 -15.16 3.59
N GLY A 37 18.65 -15.44 4.36
CA GLY A 37 18.09 -14.51 5.35
C GLY A 37 17.04 -13.55 4.81
N GLU A 38 16.60 -13.71 3.57
CA GLU A 38 15.46 -12.99 3.01
C GLU A 38 14.31 -13.92 2.63
N GLN A 39 13.11 -13.35 2.52
CA GLN A 39 11.94 -14.02 1.95
C GLN A 39 11.22 -13.09 1.00
N TRP A 40 10.90 -13.61 -0.19
CA TRP A 40 10.05 -12.94 -1.16
C TRP A 40 8.63 -13.47 -1.15
N PHE A 41 7.69 -12.56 -1.42
CA PHE A 41 6.28 -12.90 -1.62
C PHE A 41 5.74 -12.24 -2.88
N GLY A 42 4.90 -12.99 -3.58
CA GLY A 42 4.11 -12.53 -4.70
C GLY A 42 2.62 -12.47 -4.37
N THR A 43 1.85 -12.05 -5.37
CA THR A 43 0.39 -11.98 -5.35
C THR A 43 -0.18 -12.60 -6.62
N VAL A 44 -1.50 -12.73 -6.71
CA VAL A 44 -2.16 -13.41 -7.84
C VAL A 44 -1.86 -12.72 -9.17
N ASP A 45 -2.05 -11.41 -9.26
CA ASP A 45 -1.83 -10.63 -10.49
C ASP A 45 -0.56 -9.78 -10.44
N GLY A 46 -0.13 -9.35 -9.24
CA GLY A 46 0.98 -8.41 -9.07
C GLY A 46 2.36 -8.98 -9.40
N GLY A 47 2.45 -10.29 -9.62
CA GLY A 47 3.68 -10.98 -9.96
C GLY A 47 4.37 -11.65 -8.77
N GLN A 48 5.55 -12.19 -9.03
CA GLN A 48 6.24 -13.05 -8.07
C GLN A 48 6.95 -12.30 -6.94
N ARG A 49 7.21 -11.01 -7.09
CA ARG A 49 8.03 -10.23 -6.16
C ARG A 49 7.37 -8.89 -5.89
N GLN A 50 6.54 -8.86 -4.86
CA GLN A 50 5.94 -7.61 -4.41
C GLN A 50 6.32 -7.23 -2.98
N LEU A 51 6.71 -8.21 -2.15
CA LEU A 51 7.21 -7.98 -0.82
C LEU A 51 8.51 -8.77 -0.60
N ARG A 52 9.56 -8.08 -0.18
CA ARG A 52 10.78 -8.67 0.35
C ARG A 52 10.86 -8.41 1.85
N VAL A 53 11.11 -9.45 2.63
CA VAL A 53 11.31 -9.37 4.09
C VAL A 53 12.75 -9.70 4.40
N VAL A 54 13.44 -8.83 5.16
CA VAL A 54 14.84 -8.99 5.56
C VAL A 54 15.04 -8.66 7.03
N GLN A 55 16.16 -9.13 7.61
CA GLN A 55 16.51 -8.86 9.00
C GLN A 55 17.00 -7.42 9.20
N THR A 56 16.43 -6.71 10.17
CA THR A 56 16.91 -5.42 10.68
C THR A 56 16.70 -5.33 12.20
N PRO A 57 17.42 -4.45 12.92
CA PRO A 57 17.24 -4.31 14.38
C PRO A 57 15.85 -3.80 14.78
N VAL A 58 15.25 -2.93 13.96
CA VAL A 58 13.90 -2.36 14.14
C VAL A 58 13.13 -2.44 12.82
N ARG A 59 11.80 -2.45 12.91
CA ARG A 59 10.96 -2.44 11.71
C ARG A 59 11.14 -1.16 10.88
N ARG A 60 11.26 -1.30 9.57
CA ARG A 60 11.36 -0.16 8.64
C ARG A 60 11.02 -0.53 7.20
N LEU A 61 10.61 0.45 6.41
CA LEU A 61 10.59 0.35 4.96
C LEU A 61 11.99 0.70 4.43
N LEU A 62 12.62 -0.22 3.71
CA LEU A 62 13.97 -0.04 3.17
C LEU A 62 13.95 0.45 1.73
N SER A 63 13.04 -0.08 0.91
CA SER A 63 12.96 0.30 -0.50
C SER A 63 11.54 0.28 -1.04
N LEU A 64 11.34 1.08 -2.09
CA LEU A 64 10.12 1.18 -2.89
C LEU A 64 10.48 1.07 -4.37
N GLY A 65 9.88 0.10 -5.06
CA GLY A 65 9.93 -0.03 -6.51
C GLY A 65 8.72 0.59 -7.18
N VAL A 66 8.92 1.28 -8.29
CA VAL A 66 7.86 1.92 -9.10
C VAL A 66 8.07 1.55 -10.57
N GLY A 67 7.00 1.19 -11.28
CA GLY A 67 7.03 0.85 -12.69
C GLY A 67 6.89 2.09 -13.59
N ALA A 68 7.75 2.18 -14.61
CA ALA A 68 7.70 3.17 -15.67
C ALA A 68 7.42 2.51 -17.03
N GLU A 69 6.89 3.30 -17.98
CA GLU A 69 6.49 2.83 -19.30
C GLU A 69 7.70 2.55 -20.19
N ASP A 70 8.67 3.47 -20.23
CA ASP A 70 9.81 3.42 -21.14
C ASP A 70 11.07 4.13 -20.60
N HIS A 71 12.17 4.01 -21.34
CA HIS A 71 13.44 4.66 -20.99
C HIS A 71 13.39 6.20 -21.03
N ASP A 72 12.56 6.79 -21.89
CA ASP A 72 12.40 8.23 -21.93
C ASP A 72 11.78 8.75 -20.64
N ASP A 73 10.93 7.96 -19.99
CA ASP A 73 10.40 8.27 -18.66
C ASP A 73 11.50 8.33 -17.62
N LEU A 74 12.45 7.38 -17.61
CA LEU A 74 13.59 7.42 -16.70
C LEU A 74 14.42 8.70 -16.92
N GLY A 75 14.67 9.09 -18.16
CA GLY A 75 15.36 10.34 -18.49
C GLY A 75 14.61 11.58 -18.00
N ARG A 76 13.28 11.63 -18.17
CA ARG A 76 12.42 12.71 -17.67
C ARG A 76 12.43 12.81 -16.14
N ILE A 77 12.40 11.67 -15.45
CA ILE A 77 12.48 11.60 -13.99
C ILE A 77 13.84 12.07 -13.50
N ALA A 78 14.95 11.59 -14.09
CA ALA A 78 16.28 12.04 -13.73
C ALA A 78 16.46 13.56 -13.88
N ALA A 79 15.94 14.13 -14.96
CA ALA A 79 15.99 15.58 -15.18
C ALA A 79 15.18 16.39 -14.15
N ARG A 80 14.04 15.85 -13.66
CA ARG A 80 13.26 16.48 -12.59
C ARG A 80 13.98 16.37 -11.24
N LEU A 81 14.51 15.19 -10.89
CA LEU A 81 15.29 14.97 -9.66
C LEU A 81 16.52 15.91 -9.61
N GLN A 82 17.22 16.08 -10.74
CA GLN A 82 18.34 17.01 -10.83
C GLN A 82 17.94 18.47 -10.53
N LYS A 83 16.76 18.93 -10.97
CA LYS A 83 16.23 20.26 -10.62
C LYS A 83 15.96 20.40 -9.14
N LEU A 84 15.57 19.31 -8.45
CA LEU A 84 15.40 19.25 -7.01
C LEU A 84 16.72 19.04 -6.25
N LYS A 85 17.85 18.91 -6.96
CA LYS A 85 19.17 18.58 -6.40
C LYS A 85 19.18 17.22 -5.67
N VAL A 86 18.40 16.28 -6.15
CA VAL A 86 18.37 14.92 -5.68
C VAL A 86 19.16 14.04 -6.65
N ASP A 87 20.10 13.29 -6.13
CA ASP A 87 20.95 12.41 -6.92
C ASP A 87 20.14 11.22 -7.47
N SER A 88 20.43 10.87 -8.71
CA SER A 88 19.85 9.67 -9.34
C SER A 88 20.85 9.05 -10.32
N ARG A 89 20.74 7.72 -10.50
CA ARG A 89 21.60 6.96 -11.40
C ARG A 89 20.74 6.04 -12.26
N ILE A 90 20.93 6.09 -13.57
CA ILE A 90 20.29 5.17 -14.51
C ILE A 90 21.29 4.07 -14.90
N GLU A 91 20.88 2.82 -14.73
CA GLU A 91 21.60 1.62 -15.15
C GLU A 91 20.63 0.65 -15.83
N GLY A 92 20.84 0.40 -17.13
CA GLY A 92 19.92 -0.42 -17.92
C GLY A 92 18.49 0.12 -17.86
N ASP A 93 17.56 -0.73 -17.45
CA ASP A 93 16.14 -0.45 -17.38
C ASP A 93 15.70 0.18 -16.03
N GLN A 94 16.64 0.65 -15.21
CA GLN A 94 16.38 1.12 -13.85
C GLN A 94 17.00 2.49 -13.59
N LEU A 95 16.25 3.31 -12.83
CA LEU A 95 16.74 4.53 -12.19
C LEU A 95 16.69 4.32 -10.68
N ALA A 96 17.85 4.43 -10.03
CA ALA A 96 17.97 4.40 -8.57
C ALA A 96 18.12 5.83 -8.03
N THR A 97 17.44 6.12 -6.92
CA THR A 97 17.48 7.39 -6.21
C THR A 97 17.15 7.17 -4.74
N ARG A 98 17.25 8.21 -3.91
CA ARG A 98 16.89 8.15 -2.49
C ARG A 98 16.01 9.33 -2.13
N GLU A 99 14.91 9.05 -1.44
CA GLU A 99 14.00 10.07 -0.94
C GLU A 99 14.70 10.87 0.19
N PRO A 100 14.78 12.21 0.09
CA PRO A 100 15.69 13.00 0.96
C PRO A 100 15.28 13.06 2.43
N ALA A 101 13.98 13.05 2.74
CA ALA A 101 13.50 13.23 4.13
C ALA A 101 13.50 11.92 4.91
N THR A 102 13.11 10.82 4.28
CA THR A 102 13.00 9.51 4.93
C THR A 102 14.22 8.63 4.74
N GLY A 103 15.05 8.92 3.74
CA GLY A 103 16.16 8.08 3.34
C GLY A 103 15.74 6.78 2.63
N LEU A 104 14.47 6.69 2.20
CA LEU A 104 13.94 5.54 1.48
C LEU A 104 14.64 5.37 0.13
N ASP A 105 15.18 4.19 -0.13
CA ASP A 105 15.71 3.84 -1.45
C ASP A 105 14.56 3.64 -2.43
N VAL A 106 14.60 4.32 -3.57
CA VAL A 106 13.55 4.25 -4.60
C VAL A 106 14.15 3.81 -5.92
N THR A 107 13.57 2.77 -6.51
CA THR A 107 13.94 2.28 -7.83
C THR A 107 12.76 2.45 -8.79
N VAL A 108 12.98 3.17 -9.90
CA VAL A 108 12.02 3.24 -10.99
C VAL A 108 12.49 2.33 -12.12
N SER A 109 11.69 1.33 -12.48
CA SER A 109 12.05 0.31 -13.46
C SER A 109 11.13 0.34 -14.67
N VAL A 110 11.69 0.20 -15.87
CA VAL A 110 10.89 -0.05 -17.08
C VAL A 110 10.38 -1.47 -17.03
N VAL A 111 9.08 -1.62 -16.81
CA VAL A 111 8.40 -2.91 -16.67
C VAL A 111 7.03 -2.88 -17.32
N PRO A 112 6.49 -4.01 -17.76
CA PRO A 112 5.13 -4.06 -18.32
C PRO A 112 4.07 -3.55 -17.31
N ARG A 113 3.02 -2.91 -17.85
CA ARG A 113 1.83 -2.58 -17.06
C ARG A 113 1.21 -3.84 -16.47
N LEU A 114 0.69 -3.70 -15.27
CA LEU A 114 -0.03 -4.78 -14.63
C LEU A 114 -1.31 -5.12 -15.41
N GLN A 115 -1.52 -6.39 -15.63
CA GLN A 115 -2.75 -6.93 -16.20
C GLN A 115 -3.55 -7.58 -15.08
N LEU A 116 -4.59 -6.90 -14.59
CA LEU A 116 -5.49 -7.49 -13.60
C LEU A 116 -6.45 -8.47 -14.29
N THR A 117 -6.61 -9.64 -13.70
CA THR A 117 -7.63 -10.59 -14.13
C THR A 117 -9.00 -10.09 -13.65
N PRO A 118 -9.95 -9.78 -14.54
CA PRO A 118 -11.26 -9.28 -14.12
C PRO A 118 -12.00 -10.28 -13.22
N THR A 119 -12.49 -9.80 -12.09
CA THR A 119 -13.36 -10.56 -11.19
C THR A 119 -14.80 -10.07 -11.35
N PRO A 120 -15.77 -10.96 -11.60
CA PRO A 120 -17.18 -10.57 -11.70
C PRO A 120 -17.66 -9.96 -10.38
N THR A 121 -18.33 -8.82 -10.45
CA THR A 121 -19.02 -8.25 -9.28
C THR A 121 -20.04 -9.24 -8.73
N PRO A 122 -19.99 -9.59 -7.44
CA PRO A 122 -20.96 -10.51 -6.85
C PRO A 122 -22.38 -9.95 -6.97
N PRO A 123 -23.36 -10.79 -7.35
CA PRO A 123 -24.76 -10.36 -7.41
C PRO A 123 -25.32 -10.20 -5.99
N TYR A 124 -25.57 -8.97 -5.55
CA TYR A 124 -26.24 -8.70 -4.28
C TYR A 124 -27.74 -8.53 -4.45
N ASN A 125 -28.52 -9.17 -3.58
CA ASN A 125 -29.95 -8.88 -3.46
C ASN A 125 -30.14 -7.56 -2.70
N SER A 126 -31.07 -6.74 -3.16
CA SER A 126 -31.51 -5.51 -2.47
C SER A 126 -33.04 -5.45 -2.39
N PRO A 127 -33.60 -4.61 -1.52
CA PRO A 127 -35.06 -4.46 -1.43
C PRO A 127 -35.68 -4.18 -2.80
N GLY A 128 -36.58 -5.05 -3.24
CA GLY A 128 -37.26 -4.96 -4.54
C GLY A 128 -36.43 -5.38 -5.76
N ASN A 129 -35.16 -5.75 -5.58
CA ASN A 129 -34.30 -6.26 -6.66
C ASN A 129 -33.62 -7.57 -6.25
N ILE A 130 -34.13 -8.68 -6.76
CA ILE A 130 -33.61 -10.03 -6.46
C ILE A 130 -32.64 -10.43 -7.58
N ALA A 131 -31.35 -10.22 -7.36
CA ALA A 131 -30.31 -10.62 -8.30
C ALA A 131 -29.97 -12.13 -8.22
N ARG A 132 -30.33 -12.79 -7.11
CA ARG A 132 -30.03 -14.22 -6.83
C ARG A 132 -31.30 -14.97 -6.40
N PRO A 133 -32.28 -15.25 -7.29
CA PRO A 133 -33.44 -16.06 -6.94
C PRO A 133 -32.99 -17.50 -6.66
N ASP A 134 -33.46 -18.08 -5.57
CA ASP A 134 -33.32 -19.50 -5.19
C ASP A 134 -31.85 -20.01 -5.05
N VAL A 135 -30.85 -19.13 -5.03
CA VAL A 135 -29.43 -19.49 -4.86
C VAL A 135 -28.76 -18.75 -3.72
N ARG A 136 -27.75 -19.38 -3.11
CA ARG A 136 -26.92 -18.76 -2.08
C ARG A 136 -25.97 -17.72 -2.69
N ALA A 137 -25.55 -16.75 -1.87
CA ALA A 137 -24.52 -15.81 -2.28
C ALA A 137 -23.21 -16.57 -2.62
N PRO A 138 -22.50 -16.20 -3.71
CA PRO A 138 -21.20 -16.81 -4.04
C PRO A 138 -20.22 -16.77 -2.86
N ALA A 139 -20.16 -15.67 -2.12
CA ALA A 139 -19.33 -15.53 -0.94
C ALA A 139 -19.58 -16.59 0.16
N ALA A 140 -20.85 -17.02 0.34
CA ALA A 140 -21.21 -18.06 1.29
C ALA A 140 -20.76 -19.48 0.85
N LEU A 141 -20.38 -19.65 -0.41
CA LEU A 141 -19.94 -20.91 -0.99
C LEU A 141 -18.44 -20.99 -1.22
N ARG A 142 -17.73 -19.85 -1.14
CA ARG A 142 -16.26 -19.82 -1.27
C ARG A 142 -15.60 -20.52 -0.10
N THR A 143 -14.68 -21.44 -0.38
CA THR A 143 -13.90 -22.19 0.60
C THR A 143 -12.39 -21.93 0.49
N GLU A 144 -11.96 -21.40 -0.64
CA GLU A 144 -10.57 -21.12 -0.94
C GLU A 144 -10.01 -20.02 -0.01
N ALA A 145 -8.71 -20.09 0.30
CA ALA A 145 -8.04 -19.03 1.04
C ALA A 145 -8.07 -17.71 0.27
N VAL A 146 -8.27 -16.61 0.99
CA VAL A 146 -8.17 -15.27 0.41
C VAL A 146 -6.74 -15.03 -0.07
N ARG A 147 -6.60 -14.50 -1.28
CA ARG A 147 -5.32 -14.23 -1.93
C ARG A 147 -5.32 -12.80 -2.46
N PRO A 148 -4.47 -11.91 -1.93
CA PRO A 148 -4.32 -10.58 -2.50
C PRO A 148 -3.97 -10.59 -3.99
N ARG A 149 -4.59 -9.68 -4.72
CA ARG A 149 -4.40 -9.51 -6.16
C ARG A 149 -3.09 -8.80 -6.46
N ARG A 150 -2.79 -7.75 -5.70
CA ARG A 150 -1.59 -6.92 -5.82
C ARG A 150 -1.32 -6.10 -4.56
N LEU A 151 -0.10 -5.56 -4.46
CA LEU A 151 0.21 -4.42 -3.61
C LEU A 151 -0.36 -3.17 -4.30
N GLY A 152 -1.35 -2.54 -3.69
CA GLY A 152 -2.04 -1.38 -4.26
C GLY A 152 -1.40 -0.07 -3.82
N HIS A 153 -1.18 0.09 -2.50
CA HIS A 153 -0.58 1.30 -1.97
C HIS A 153 0.21 1.06 -0.69
N ILE A 154 0.99 2.07 -0.31
CA ILE A 154 1.67 2.15 0.99
C ILE A 154 1.43 3.51 1.62
N GLY A 155 1.43 3.56 2.94
CA GLY A 155 1.50 4.79 3.73
C GLY A 155 2.85 4.90 4.42
N ILE A 156 3.46 6.10 4.42
CA ILE A 156 4.69 6.39 5.15
C ILE A 156 4.54 7.62 6.04
N GLY A 157 5.13 7.58 7.23
CA GLY A 157 5.35 8.75 8.05
C GLY A 157 6.68 9.40 7.69
N SER A 158 6.70 10.72 7.58
CA SER A 158 7.89 11.51 7.27
C SER A 158 8.06 12.67 8.23
N VAL A 159 9.30 12.87 8.72
CA VAL A 159 9.66 14.02 9.55
C VAL A 159 9.65 15.35 8.78
N ASP A 160 9.72 15.27 7.45
CA ASP A 160 9.55 16.40 6.55
C ASP A 160 8.63 15.96 5.37
N ALA A 161 7.34 15.90 5.67
CA ALA A 161 6.32 15.49 4.70
C ALA A 161 6.28 16.38 3.46
N GLN A 162 6.68 17.65 3.57
CA GLN A 162 6.72 18.57 2.43
C GLN A 162 7.84 18.20 1.46
N THR A 163 9.03 17.90 1.96
CA THR A 163 10.15 17.41 1.13
C THR A 163 9.81 16.07 0.48
N SER A 164 9.20 15.14 1.24
CA SER A 164 8.73 13.86 0.67
C SER A 164 7.69 14.08 -0.43
N ARG A 165 6.67 14.93 -0.18
CA ARG A 165 5.66 15.29 -1.18
C ARG A 165 6.29 15.85 -2.46
N GLN A 166 7.22 16.78 -2.32
CA GLN A 166 7.92 17.39 -3.46
C GLN A 166 8.73 16.34 -4.25
N PHE A 167 9.43 15.44 -3.56
CA PHE A 167 10.17 14.37 -4.20
C PHE A 167 9.27 13.46 -5.05
N PHE A 168 8.14 13.01 -4.50
CA PHE A 168 7.24 12.10 -5.22
C PHE A 168 6.50 12.82 -6.36
N ILE A 169 6.00 14.04 -6.15
CA ILE A 169 5.22 14.77 -7.17
C ILE A 169 6.14 15.40 -8.21
N ASP A 170 7.03 16.31 -7.79
CA ASP A 170 7.84 17.10 -8.70
C ASP A 170 9.04 16.32 -9.24
N GLY A 171 9.58 15.39 -8.45
CA GLY A 171 10.71 14.52 -8.83
C GLY A 171 10.26 13.31 -9.64
N LEU A 172 9.52 12.40 -9.06
CA LEU A 172 9.14 11.15 -9.72
C LEU A 172 7.96 11.32 -10.69
N GLY A 173 7.03 12.25 -10.40
CA GLY A 173 5.86 12.51 -11.24
C GLY A 173 4.60 11.76 -10.80
N PHE A 174 4.50 11.44 -9.51
CA PHE A 174 3.22 11.09 -8.91
C PHE A 174 2.24 12.24 -9.04
N LYS A 175 0.96 11.95 -9.05
CA LYS A 175 -0.10 12.96 -9.11
C LYS A 175 -0.77 13.10 -7.77
N LEU A 176 -0.97 14.35 -7.34
CA LEU A 176 -1.79 14.66 -6.18
C LEU A 176 -3.23 14.21 -6.45
N THR A 177 -3.83 13.54 -5.48
CA THR A 177 -5.21 13.10 -5.56
C THR A 177 -6.07 13.80 -4.51
N ASP A 178 -5.68 13.73 -3.24
CA ASP A 178 -6.36 14.42 -2.14
C ASP A 178 -5.37 14.77 -1.03
N GLU A 179 -5.78 15.64 -0.10
CA GLU A 179 -4.98 16.03 1.05
C GLU A 179 -5.83 16.00 2.33
N VAL A 180 -5.23 15.57 3.42
CA VAL A 180 -5.71 15.86 4.76
C VAL A 180 -4.88 17.03 5.27
N LYS A 181 -5.58 18.14 5.54
CA LYS A 181 -4.94 19.43 5.86
C LYS A 181 -3.87 19.29 6.94
N ASP A 182 -2.67 19.76 6.64
CA ASP A 182 -1.50 19.79 7.53
C ASP A 182 -1.09 18.40 8.07
N TYR A 183 -1.64 17.30 7.51
CA TYR A 183 -1.41 15.95 8.01
C TYR A 183 -0.94 14.96 6.96
N ALA A 184 -1.67 14.75 5.85
CA ALA A 184 -1.32 13.72 4.88
C ALA A 184 -1.62 14.13 3.43
N THR A 185 -0.81 13.62 2.50
CA THR A 185 -0.96 13.80 1.06
C THR A 185 -1.15 12.44 0.40
N PHE A 186 -2.25 12.29 -0.34
CA PHE A 186 -2.58 11.10 -1.14
C PHE A 186 -2.10 11.31 -2.57
N MET A 187 -1.31 10.39 -3.09
CA MET A 187 -0.68 10.50 -4.40
C MET A 187 -0.79 9.21 -5.19
N ARG A 188 -0.88 9.32 -6.51
CA ARG A 188 -1.00 8.15 -7.39
C ARG A 188 0.04 8.12 -8.48
N CYS A 189 0.45 6.91 -8.85
CA CYS A 189 1.25 6.60 -10.03
C CYS A 189 0.49 5.70 -11.02
N SER A 190 -0.75 5.33 -10.72
CA SER A 190 -1.66 4.52 -11.56
C SER A 190 -3.01 5.22 -11.72
N THR A 191 -4.03 4.50 -12.17
CA THR A 191 -5.42 4.96 -12.18
C THR A 191 -6.07 4.90 -10.81
N ASP A 192 -5.53 4.13 -9.87
CA ASP A 192 -6.05 4.08 -8.50
C ASP A 192 -6.05 5.47 -7.86
N HIS A 193 -6.99 5.71 -6.96
CA HIS A 193 -7.05 6.96 -6.22
C HIS A 193 -5.71 7.29 -5.56
N HIS A 194 -5.06 6.32 -4.95
CA HIS A 194 -3.70 6.51 -4.43
C HIS A 194 -2.90 5.21 -4.44
N ASN A 195 -1.59 5.37 -4.63
CA ASN A 195 -0.61 4.31 -4.45
C ASN A 195 0.37 4.65 -3.32
N LEU A 196 0.42 5.91 -2.91
CA LEU A 196 1.27 6.39 -1.84
C LEU A 196 0.55 7.43 -0.99
N VAL A 197 0.64 7.25 0.33
CA VAL A 197 0.25 8.27 1.30
C VAL A 197 1.49 8.70 2.08
N VAL A 198 1.74 10.00 2.15
CA VAL A 198 2.78 10.59 3.00
C VAL A 198 2.10 11.40 4.09
N GLN A 199 2.32 11.00 5.35
CA GLN A 199 1.82 11.76 6.50
C GLN A 199 2.96 12.43 7.28
N ALA A 200 2.68 13.59 7.86
CA ALA A 200 3.59 14.24 8.78
C ALA A 200 3.71 13.41 10.06
N ALA A 201 4.95 13.17 10.51
CA ALA A 201 5.22 12.34 11.66
C ALA A 201 6.49 12.80 12.41
N PRO A 202 6.60 12.49 13.70
CA PRO A 202 7.82 12.83 14.47
C PRO A 202 9.02 11.94 14.15
N VAL A 203 8.80 10.83 13.43
CA VAL A 203 9.82 9.86 13.03
C VAL A 203 9.47 9.29 11.66
N ASN A 204 10.50 8.90 10.89
CA ASN A 204 10.28 8.20 9.62
C ASN A 204 9.90 6.75 9.88
N PHE A 205 8.75 6.28 9.35
CA PHE A 205 8.29 4.91 9.53
C PHE A 205 7.37 4.44 8.39
N LEU A 206 7.23 3.13 8.25
CA LEU A 206 6.16 2.55 7.44
C LEU A 206 4.86 2.64 8.24
N HIS A 207 3.87 3.38 7.73
CA HIS A 207 2.55 3.43 8.35
C HIS A 207 1.79 2.13 8.04
N HIS A 208 1.59 1.80 6.78
CA HIS A 208 0.91 0.57 6.36
C HIS A 208 1.30 0.13 4.95
N THR A 209 1.06 -1.16 4.69
CA THR A 209 0.99 -1.74 3.35
C THR A 209 -0.45 -2.12 3.05
N SER A 210 -0.91 -1.91 1.82
CA SER A 210 -2.29 -2.19 1.44
C SER A 210 -2.39 -3.11 0.24
N TRP A 211 -3.20 -4.16 0.39
CA TRP A 211 -3.27 -5.30 -0.49
C TRP A 211 -4.69 -5.46 -1.03
N GLU A 212 -4.85 -5.37 -2.34
CA GLU A 212 -6.14 -5.48 -2.99
C GLU A 212 -6.67 -6.91 -2.96
N VAL A 213 -7.92 -7.07 -2.57
CA VAL A 213 -8.70 -8.32 -2.65
C VAL A 213 -9.95 -8.08 -3.49
N ASP A 214 -10.62 -9.16 -3.92
CA ASP A 214 -11.67 -9.09 -4.94
C ASP A 214 -12.86 -8.20 -4.53
N ASP A 215 -13.34 -8.34 -3.30
CA ASP A 215 -14.55 -7.67 -2.84
C ASP A 215 -14.62 -7.57 -1.30
N ILE A 216 -15.67 -6.94 -0.79
CA ILE A 216 -15.91 -6.79 0.65
C ILE A 216 -16.05 -8.16 1.37
N ASP A 217 -16.57 -9.18 0.71
CA ASP A 217 -16.69 -10.53 1.29
C ASP A 217 -15.31 -11.18 1.46
N GLU A 218 -14.38 -10.94 0.52
CA GLU A 218 -12.98 -11.36 0.67
C GLU A 218 -12.29 -10.63 1.83
N ILE A 219 -12.55 -9.34 2.03
CA ILE A 219 -12.05 -8.63 3.22
C ILE A 219 -12.54 -9.33 4.50
N GLY A 220 -13.84 -9.61 4.59
CA GLY A 220 -14.44 -10.26 5.78
C GLY A 220 -13.91 -11.68 6.02
N ARG A 221 -13.78 -12.48 4.95
CA ARG A 221 -13.25 -13.86 5.02
C ARG A 221 -11.76 -13.86 5.39
N GLY A 222 -10.99 -12.97 4.76
CA GLY A 222 -9.56 -12.80 5.06
C GLY A 222 -9.34 -12.34 6.49
N ALA A 223 -10.12 -11.36 6.96
CA ALA A 223 -10.06 -10.89 8.34
C ALA A 223 -10.33 -12.04 9.33
N ARG A 224 -11.37 -12.84 9.09
CA ARG A 224 -11.64 -14.02 9.92
C ARG A 224 -10.45 -14.97 9.97
N ALA A 225 -9.83 -15.27 8.84
CA ALA A 225 -8.71 -16.21 8.77
C ALA A 225 -7.45 -15.67 9.45
N VAL A 226 -7.11 -14.38 9.25
CA VAL A 226 -5.94 -13.74 9.87
C VAL A 226 -6.07 -13.64 11.38
N LEU A 227 -7.31 -13.45 11.88
CA LEU A 227 -7.61 -13.29 13.30
C LEU A 227 -7.89 -14.63 14.02
N GLU A 228 -8.01 -15.73 13.31
CA GLU A 228 -8.26 -17.05 13.93
C GLU A 228 -7.08 -17.45 14.82
N GLY A 229 -7.33 -17.53 16.14
CA GLY A 229 -6.30 -17.77 17.16
C GLY A 229 -5.41 -16.56 17.48
N HIS A 230 -5.57 -15.43 16.77
CA HIS A 230 -4.73 -14.24 16.87
C HIS A 230 -5.55 -12.94 16.92
N PRO A 231 -6.47 -12.77 17.91
CA PRO A 231 -7.32 -11.56 17.99
C PRO A 231 -6.51 -10.26 18.18
N GLU A 232 -5.30 -10.35 18.70
CA GLU A 232 -4.37 -9.22 18.89
C GLU A 232 -3.91 -8.59 17.58
N ARG A 233 -4.04 -9.28 16.45
CA ARG A 233 -3.71 -8.75 15.13
C ARG A 233 -4.74 -7.72 14.63
N HIS A 234 -5.94 -7.68 15.24
CA HIS A 234 -6.95 -6.68 14.87
C HIS A 234 -6.48 -5.28 15.20
N THR A 235 -6.61 -4.37 14.23
CA THR A 235 -6.33 -2.95 14.43
C THR A 235 -7.57 -2.10 14.16
N TRP A 236 -8.15 -2.18 12.95
CA TRP A 236 -9.27 -1.32 12.59
C TRP A 236 -10.05 -1.90 11.40
N GLY A 237 -11.37 -1.89 11.47
CA GLY A 237 -12.26 -2.36 10.40
C GLY A 237 -13.37 -3.27 10.96
N LEU A 238 -14.25 -3.75 10.13
CA LEU A 238 -14.49 -3.43 8.72
C LEU A 238 -15.04 -2.00 8.59
N GLY A 239 -14.64 -1.27 7.57
CA GLY A 239 -15.15 0.06 7.30
C GLY A 239 -15.03 0.45 5.83
N ARG A 240 -15.48 1.68 5.50
CA ARG A 240 -15.29 2.31 4.21
C ARG A 240 -14.64 3.67 4.41
N HIS A 241 -13.51 3.92 3.76
CA HIS A 241 -12.84 5.22 3.78
C HIS A 241 -13.68 6.29 3.07
N TRP A 242 -13.48 7.54 3.47
CA TRP A 242 -13.95 8.69 2.69
C TRP A 242 -12.99 8.96 1.52
N VAL A 243 -11.70 9.08 1.81
CA VAL A 243 -10.66 9.33 0.80
C VAL A 243 -10.32 8.02 0.09
N GLY A 244 -10.63 7.96 -1.22
CA GLY A 244 -10.45 6.75 -2.04
C GLY A 244 -11.62 5.79 -2.04
N SER A 245 -12.66 6.03 -1.22
CA SER A 245 -13.93 5.26 -1.16
C SER A 245 -13.80 3.76 -0.86
N ASN A 246 -12.59 3.23 -0.70
CA ASN A 246 -12.37 1.80 -0.56
C ASN A 246 -12.91 1.23 0.76
N PHE A 247 -13.37 -0.03 0.71
CA PHE A 247 -13.53 -0.86 1.91
C PHE A 247 -12.18 -1.22 2.45
N PHE A 248 -12.07 -1.35 3.78
CA PHE A 248 -10.81 -1.62 4.44
C PHE A 248 -10.94 -2.54 5.66
N TYR A 249 -9.83 -3.24 5.97
CA TYR A 249 -9.59 -3.89 7.25
C TYR A 249 -8.08 -3.89 7.54
N TYR A 250 -7.69 -3.28 8.65
CA TYR A 250 -6.30 -3.19 9.09
C TYR A 250 -5.95 -4.24 10.12
N PHE A 251 -4.79 -4.84 9.95
CA PHE A 251 -4.17 -5.79 10.85
C PHE A 251 -2.80 -5.30 11.27
N ARG A 252 -2.28 -5.85 12.34
CA ARG A 252 -0.90 -5.67 12.79
C ARG A 252 -0.11 -6.94 12.53
N ASP A 253 1.03 -6.85 11.85
CA ASP A 253 1.96 -7.96 11.70
C ASP A 253 2.77 -8.17 13.00
N PRO A 254 3.51 -9.30 13.16
CA PRO A 254 4.30 -9.57 14.36
C PRO A 254 5.45 -8.60 14.63
N ALA A 255 5.85 -7.78 13.63
CA ALA A 255 6.85 -6.73 13.81
C ALA A 255 6.24 -5.35 14.15
N GLY A 256 4.89 -5.25 14.19
CA GLY A 256 4.18 -4.01 14.49
C GLY A 256 3.80 -3.17 13.26
N ASN A 257 4.08 -3.62 12.03
CA ASN A 257 3.62 -2.92 10.84
C ASN A 257 2.12 -3.11 10.64
N LEU A 258 1.44 -2.09 10.14
CA LEU A 258 0.06 -2.23 9.73
C LEU A 258 -0.03 -2.79 8.31
N CYS A 259 -0.96 -3.74 8.13
CA CYS A 259 -1.31 -4.34 6.85
C CYS A 259 -2.80 -4.17 6.62
N GLU A 260 -3.20 -3.81 5.42
CA GLU A 260 -4.59 -3.57 5.04
C GLU A 260 -5.01 -4.54 3.94
N TYR A 261 -6.21 -5.13 4.08
CA TYR A 261 -6.98 -5.56 2.93
C TYR A 261 -7.89 -4.43 2.48
N TYR A 262 -7.93 -4.17 1.18
CA TYR A 262 -8.85 -3.21 0.60
C TYR A 262 -9.51 -3.74 -0.67
N SER A 263 -10.64 -3.14 -1.02
CA SER A 263 -11.34 -3.33 -2.30
C SER A 263 -12.18 -2.11 -2.65
N ASP A 264 -12.64 -2.00 -3.88
CA ASP A 264 -13.56 -0.95 -4.35
C ASP A 264 -12.97 0.47 -4.16
N MET A 265 -11.70 0.66 -4.56
CA MET A 265 -11.08 1.98 -4.58
C MET A 265 -11.53 2.78 -5.79
N ASP A 266 -11.67 4.11 -5.62
CA ASP A 266 -11.92 5.04 -6.72
C ASP A 266 -10.82 4.94 -7.78
N GLU A 267 -11.21 4.95 -9.06
CA GLU A 267 -10.28 4.98 -10.18
C GLU A 267 -10.38 6.29 -10.97
N ILE A 268 -9.24 6.92 -11.21
CA ILE A 268 -9.12 8.19 -11.93
C ILE A 268 -8.57 7.93 -13.33
N ILE A 269 -9.48 7.82 -14.28
CA ILE A 269 -9.15 7.55 -15.69
C ILE A 269 -8.84 8.85 -16.42
N ASP A 270 -9.56 9.94 -16.13
CA ASP A 270 -9.36 11.26 -16.71
C ASP A 270 -8.95 12.26 -15.61
N ASP A 271 -7.69 12.70 -15.66
CA ASP A 271 -7.14 13.67 -14.71
C ASP A 271 -7.89 15.02 -14.70
N GLN A 272 -8.52 15.39 -15.82
CA GLN A 272 -9.23 16.68 -15.92
C GLN A 272 -10.54 16.67 -15.15
N LEU A 273 -11.13 15.49 -14.93
CA LEU A 273 -12.37 15.33 -14.20
C LEU A 273 -12.17 15.23 -12.69
N TRP A 274 -10.98 14.80 -12.24
CA TRP A 274 -10.68 14.71 -10.81
C TRP A 274 -10.20 16.06 -10.28
N LYS A 275 -10.80 16.49 -9.18
CA LYS A 275 -10.40 17.72 -8.47
C LYS A 275 -9.96 17.34 -7.07
N PRO A 276 -8.66 17.47 -6.74
CA PRO A 276 -8.17 17.19 -5.40
C PRO A 276 -8.95 17.95 -4.33
N GLY A 277 -9.41 17.22 -3.31
CA GLY A 277 -10.05 17.77 -2.12
C GLY A 277 -9.05 18.01 -1.00
N VAL A 278 -9.43 18.88 -0.04
CA VAL A 278 -8.70 19.09 1.20
C VAL A 278 -9.66 18.87 2.37
N PHE A 279 -9.36 17.88 3.22
CA PHE A 279 -10.24 17.38 4.27
C PHE A 279 -9.63 17.58 5.66
N GLY A 280 -10.46 17.61 6.70
CA GLY A 280 -10.03 17.44 8.09
C GLY A 280 -9.70 15.97 8.37
N VAL A 281 -8.87 15.70 9.38
CA VAL A 281 -8.46 14.32 9.75
C VAL A 281 -9.67 13.41 9.99
N MET A 282 -10.65 13.89 10.75
CA MET A 282 -11.85 13.09 11.08
C MET A 282 -12.80 12.92 9.89
N ASP A 283 -12.83 13.91 8.98
CA ASP A 283 -13.68 13.85 7.78
C ASP A 283 -13.12 12.90 6.72
N ALA A 284 -11.79 12.75 6.70
CA ALA A 284 -11.07 11.90 5.75
C ALA A 284 -11.06 10.41 6.15
N ALA A 285 -11.26 10.10 7.44
CA ALA A 285 -11.00 8.77 7.97
C ALA A 285 -11.94 7.70 7.40
N ASN A 286 -13.24 7.80 7.66
CA ASN A 286 -14.20 6.81 7.17
C ASN A 286 -15.62 7.38 7.02
N VAL A 287 -16.36 6.84 6.05
CA VAL A 287 -17.80 7.10 5.86
C VAL A 287 -18.60 6.34 6.90
N TRP A 288 -18.21 5.10 7.17
CA TRP A 288 -18.78 4.22 8.19
C TRP A 288 -17.74 3.16 8.60
N GLY A 289 -17.93 2.62 9.79
CA GLY A 289 -17.02 1.65 10.41
C GLY A 289 -16.81 1.97 11.89
N PRO A 290 -15.95 1.19 12.58
CA PRO A 290 -15.58 1.51 13.95
C PRO A 290 -14.80 2.83 14.03
N PRO A 291 -14.79 3.49 15.21
CA PRO A 291 -13.95 4.66 15.42
C PRO A 291 -12.48 4.38 15.09
N MET A 292 -11.80 5.35 14.45
CA MET A 292 -10.38 5.22 14.11
C MET A 292 -9.54 5.12 15.40
N PRO A 293 -8.72 4.07 15.56
CA PRO A 293 -7.87 3.94 16.74
C PRO A 293 -6.68 4.90 16.67
N HIS A 294 -6.14 5.27 17.83
CA HIS A 294 -5.01 6.20 17.93
C HIS A 294 -3.76 5.69 17.17
N SER A 295 -3.57 4.39 17.13
CA SER A 295 -2.43 3.75 16.43
C SER A 295 -2.39 3.98 14.92
N LEU A 296 -3.46 4.47 14.30
CA LEU A 296 -3.49 4.94 12.90
C LEU A 296 -2.94 6.38 12.76
N ILE A 297 -2.85 7.13 13.86
CA ILE A 297 -2.31 8.50 13.89
C ILE A 297 -0.84 8.45 14.31
N GLU A 298 -0.56 7.72 15.39
CA GLU A 298 0.75 7.58 15.98
C GLU A 298 1.03 6.10 16.29
N PRO A 299 2.17 5.54 15.83
CA PRO A 299 2.48 4.14 16.08
C PRO A 299 2.68 3.87 17.58
N ASP A 300 2.18 2.73 18.08
CA ASP A 300 2.28 2.33 19.49
C ASP A 300 3.73 2.14 19.95
N ASP A 301 4.63 1.84 19.02
CA ASP A 301 6.08 1.63 19.22
C ASP A 301 6.92 2.88 18.85
N LEU A 302 6.33 4.08 18.91
CA LEU A 302 7.01 5.33 18.53
C LEU A 302 8.37 5.50 19.22
N ALA A 303 8.46 5.20 20.52
CA ALA A 303 9.71 5.33 21.27
C ALA A 303 10.81 4.39 20.77
N GLU A 304 10.46 3.16 20.36
CA GLU A 304 11.39 2.17 19.79
C GLU A 304 11.86 2.60 18.41
N LEU A 305 10.94 3.12 17.58
CA LEU A 305 11.26 3.66 16.26
C LEU A 305 12.21 4.85 16.36
N MET A 306 11.99 5.74 17.33
CA MET A 306 12.89 6.88 17.59
C MET A 306 14.27 6.40 18.07
N ALA A 307 14.34 5.39 18.95
CA ALA A 307 15.61 4.85 19.45
C ALA A 307 16.43 4.13 18.36
N GLY A 308 15.79 3.53 17.38
CA GLY A 308 16.44 2.81 16.26
C GLY A 308 17.04 3.71 15.18
N LEU A 309 16.92 5.02 15.32
CA LEU A 309 17.50 6.02 14.40
C LEU A 309 18.87 6.54 14.83
N HIS A 310 19.46 6.01 15.90
CA HIS A 310 20.76 6.40 16.44
C HIS A 310 21.89 5.46 16.06
#